data_b0de9ecf2e4ba8bad5ff2609e0da39ba
#
_entry.id   b0de9ecf2e4ba8bad5ff2609e0da39ba
#
_cell.length_a   1.000
_cell.length_b   1.000
_cell.length_c   1.000
_cell.angle_alpha   90.00
_cell.angle_beta   90.00
_cell.angle_gamma   90.00
#
_symmetry.space_group_name_H-M   'P 1'
#
loop_
_entity.id
_entity.type
_entity.pdbx_description
1 polymer ?
#
loop_
_entity_poly.entity_id
_entity_poly.type
_entity_poly.pdbx_seq_one_letter_code
_entity_poly.pdbx_strand_id
1 'polypeptide(L)'
;MIGLGIESTAHTFSCAVVERKGKRGEILADVRKIYGPPDGQGIHPREASRHHVENSSAALVEALKEANVSVTDLDMISYAGGPGLGPCLRVGAVVSRALASYYEIPIFPVNHALGHIELGKMLTGAKNPLVLLVSGGHTMLLAFLNKKWRVFGETLDLTLGQLLDQFGRSIGFASPCGRKIEELAEKKSNYIPLPLSLIHI
;
A
#
# COMPACT_ATOMS: atom_id res chain seq x y z
N MET A 1 22.45 -6.56 -1.98
CA MET A 1 21.25 -7.36 -2.35
C MET A 1 20.20 -6.40 -2.84
N ILE A 2 19.76 -6.60 -4.07
CA ILE A 2 18.80 -5.72 -4.75
C ILE A 2 17.49 -6.48 -4.91
N GLY A 3 16.39 -5.88 -4.49
CA GLY A 3 15.06 -6.47 -4.58
C GLY A 3 14.09 -5.57 -5.34
N LEU A 4 13.24 -6.19 -6.17
CA LEU A 4 12.08 -5.56 -6.78
C LEU A 4 10.84 -5.85 -5.95
N GLY A 5 10.10 -4.82 -5.57
CA GLY A 5 8.79 -4.90 -4.93
C GLY A 5 7.68 -4.46 -5.89
N ILE A 6 6.61 -5.26 -5.98
CA ILE A 6 5.43 -4.93 -6.80
C ILE A 6 4.20 -4.85 -5.90
N GLU A 7 3.55 -3.69 -5.90
CA GLU A 7 2.32 -3.41 -5.17
C GLU A 7 1.16 -3.25 -6.15
N SER A 8 0.03 -3.91 -5.87
CA SER A 8 -1.16 -3.85 -6.71
C SER A 8 -2.46 -4.14 -5.93
N THR A 9 -2.50 -3.79 -4.64
CA THR A 9 -3.63 -4.20 -3.78
C THR A 9 -4.95 -3.48 -4.06
N ALA A 10 -4.90 -2.21 -4.50
CA ALA A 10 -6.11 -1.40 -4.68
C ALA A 10 -6.02 -0.50 -5.92
N HIS A 11 -5.94 0.82 -5.73
CA HIS A 11 -5.98 1.81 -6.83
C HIS A 11 -4.60 2.14 -7.41
N THR A 12 -3.53 1.74 -6.76
CA THR A 12 -2.17 2.02 -7.21
C THR A 12 -1.50 0.75 -7.68
N PHE A 13 -0.90 0.80 -8.87
CA PHE A 13 0.13 -0.16 -9.27
C PHE A 13 1.49 0.50 -9.09
N SER A 14 2.39 -0.13 -8.35
CA SER A 14 3.73 0.41 -8.18
C SER A 14 4.83 -0.64 -8.26
N CYS A 15 6.00 -0.18 -8.71
CA CYS A 15 7.25 -0.92 -8.70
C CYS A 15 8.29 -0.12 -7.94
N ALA A 16 8.93 -0.74 -6.96
CA ALA A 16 10.01 -0.13 -6.20
C ALA A 16 11.25 -1.03 -6.24
N VAL A 17 12.42 -0.41 -6.35
CA VAL A 17 13.69 -1.11 -6.26
C VAL A 17 14.38 -0.70 -4.97
N VAL A 18 14.79 -1.68 -4.18
CA VAL A 18 15.42 -1.47 -2.88
C VAL A 18 16.75 -2.19 -2.84
N GLU A 19 17.79 -1.50 -2.40
CA GLU A 19 19.08 -2.11 -2.13
C GLU A 19 19.30 -2.29 -0.63
N ARG A 20 19.74 -3.47 -0.22
CA ARG A 20 20.18 -3.74 1.14
C ARG A 20 21.69 -3.73 1.25
N LYS A 21 22.23 -2.77 2.02
CA LYS A 21 23.64 -2.64 2.39
C LYS A 21 23.82 -2.98 3.88
N GLY A 22 24.20 -4.22 4.17
CA GLY A 22 24.31 -4.70 5.55
C GLY A 22 22.95 -4.72 6.27
N LYS A 23 22.77 -3.86 7.28
CA LYS A 23 21.51 -3.74 8.05
C LYS A 23 20.60 -2.59 7.56
N ARG A 24 21.02 -1.80 6.59
CA ARG A 24 20.25 -0.66 6.07
C ARG A 24 19.64 -1.02 4.72
N GLY A 25 18.41 -0.58 4.52
CA GLY A 25 17.73 -0.58 3.22
C GLY A 25 17.75 0.82 2.63
N GLU A 26 17.97 0.92 1.33
CA GLU A 26 17.91 2.15 0.55
C GLU A 26 16.91 1.97 -0.59
N ILE A 27 15.99 2.90 -0.74
CA ILE A 27 15.04 2.91 -1.85
C ILE A 27 15.74 3.57 -3.03
N LEU A 28 15.98 2.80 -4.10
CA LEU A 28 16.63 3.29 -5.32
C LEU A 28 15.60 3.87 -6.30
N ALA A 29 14.37 3.34 -6.32
CA ALA A 29 13.27 3.82 -7.14
C ALA A 29 11.92 3.50 -6.49
N ASP A 30 10.92 4.36 -6.71
CA ASP A 30 9.53 4.19 -6.27
C ASP A 30 8.58 4.79 -7.32
N VAL A 31 8.20 4.00 -8.29
CA VAL A 31 7.32 4.40 -9.40
C VAL A 31 5.89 3.96 -9.13
N ARG A 32 4.95 4.90 -9.21
CA ARG A 32 3.53 4.69 -8.92
C ARG A 32 2.65 5.12 -10.09
N LYS A 33 1.75 4.22 -10.49
CA LYS A 33 0.68 4.50 -11.47
C LYS A 33 -0.65 4.41 -10.73
N ILE A 34 -1.30 5.56 -10.57
CA ILE A 34 -2.49 5.70 -9.71
C ILE A 34 -3.74 5.73 -10.58
N TYR A 35 -4.67 4.82 -10.30
CA TYR A 35 -6.02 4.86 -10.85
C TYR A 35 -6.86 5.90 -10.09
N GLY A 36 -7.41 6.86 -10.82
CA GLY A 36 -8.36 7.85 -10.28
C GLY A 36 -9.79 7.49 -10.68
N PRO A 37 -10.67 7.11 -9.74
CA PRO A 37 -12.08 6.94 -10.06
C PRO A 37 -12.72 8.30 -10.43
N PRO A 38 -13.82 8.31 -11.19
CA PRO A 38 -14.60 9.53 -11.44
C PRO A 38 -15.08 10.17 -10.14
N ASP A 39 -15.33 11.49 -10.19
CA ASP A 39 -15.79 12.26 -9.03
C ASP A 39 -17.06 11.64 -8.43
N GLY A 40 -17.13 11.61 -7.09
CA GLY A 40 -18.23 11.01 -6.34
C GLY A 40 -18.26 9.48 -6.34
N GLN A 41 -17.32 8.81 -7.00
CA GLN A 41 -17.27 7.35 -7.07
C GLN A 41 -16.14 6.78 -6.20
N GLY A 42 -16.29 5.50 -5.82
CA GLY A 42 -15.25 4.70 -5.19
C GLY A 42 -14.43 3.93 -6.22
N ILE A 43 -13.42 3.21 -5.73
CA ILE A 43 -12.56 2.38 -6.57
C ILE A 43 -13.34 1.16 -7.07
N HIS A 44 -13.54 1.05 -8.39
CA HIS A 44 -14.14 -0.13 -9.00
C HIS A 44 -13.05 -1.17 -9.29
N PRO A 45 -13.12 -2.40 -8.72
CA PRO A 45 -12.03 -3.38 -8.80
C PRO A 45 -11.63 -3.78 -10.23
N ARG A 46 -12.60 -3.87 -11.13
CA ARG A 46 -12.37 -4.23 -12.53
C ARG A 46 -11.61 -3.12 -13.27
N GLU A 47 -12.01 -1.87 -13.09
CA GLU A 47 -11.38 -0.73 -13.75
C GLU A 47 -9.98 -0.48 -13.18
N ALA A 48 -9.80 -0.61 -11.86
CA ALA A 48 -8.49 -0.53 -11.23
C ALA A 48 -7.54 -1.63 -11.76
N SER A 49 -8.02 -2.88 -11.88
CA SER A 49 -7.20 -3.96 -12.42
C SER A 49 -6.84 -3.78 -13.89
N ARG A 50 -7.76 -3.23 -14.70
CA ARG A 50 -7.49 -2.88 -16.11
C ARG A 50 -6.40 -1.81 -16.20
N HIS A 51 -6.50 -0.75 -15.40
CA HIS A 51 -5.46 0.27 -15.29
C HIS A 51 -4.10 -0.35 -14.90
N HIS A 52 -4.09 -1.33 -13.97
CA HIS A 52 -2.85 -2.02 -13.60
C HIS A 52 -2.25 -2.81 -14.76
N VAL A 53 -3.06 -3.53 -15.54
CA VAL A 53 -2.59 -4.24 -16.73
C VAL A 53 -1.96 -3.28 -17.74
N GLU A 54 -2.63 -2.16 -18.01
CA GLU A 54 -2.19 -1.16 -18.98
C GLU A 54 -0.88 -0.46 -18.57
N ASN A 55 -0.63 -0.31 -17.26
CA ASN A 55 0.49 0.47 -16.75
C ASN A 55 1.63 -0.37 -16.13
N SER A 56 1.45 -1.67 -15.95
CA SER A 56 2.42 -2.51 -15.24
C SER A 56 3.79 -2.55 -15.90
N SER A 57 3.84 -2.70 -17.22
CA SER A 57 5.09 -2.72 -17.98
C SER A 57 5.84 -1.39 -17.91
N ALA A 58 5.11 -0.28 -18.07
CA ALA A 58 5.71 1.06 -17.99
C ALA A 58 6.28 1.34 -16.59
N ALA A 59 5.53 1.01 -15.53
CA ALA A 59 5.99 1.18 -14.15
C ALA A 59 7.25 0.36 -13.86
N LEU A 60 7.32 -0.88 -14.34
CA LEU A 60 8.48 -1.74 -14.17
C LEU A 60 9.72 -1.17 -14.87
N VAL A 61 9.60 -0.82 -16.15
CA VAL A 61 10.72 -0.28 -16.94
C VAL A 61 11.23 1.03 -16.34
N GLU A 62 10.33 1.90 -15.92
CA GLU A 62 10.65 3.18 -15.29
C GLU A 62 11.39 2.96 -13.96
N ALA A 63 10.92 2.05 -13.10
CA ALA A 63 11.57 1.75 -11.82
C ALA A 63 12.98 1.18 -11.98
N LEU A 64 13.19 0.27 -12.92
CA LEU A 64 14.52 -0.29 -13.20
C LEU A 64 15.46 0.78 -13.75
N LYS A 65 14.95 1.65 -14.64
CA LYS A 65 15.72 2.76 -15.21
C LYS A 65 16.11 3.79 -14.14
N GLU A 66 15.18 4.20 -13.27
CA GLU A 66 15.46 5.14 -12.18
C GLU A 66 16.48 4.59 -11.19
N ALA A 67 16.37 3.29 -10.87
CA ALA A 67 17.32 2.60 -10.03
C ALA A 67 18.68 2.36 -10.69
N ASN A 68 18.78 2.55 -12.02
CA ASN A 68 19.96 2.22 -12.83
C ASN A 68 20.41 0.76 -12.67
N VAL A 69 19.42 -0.17 -12.69
CA VAL A 69 19.64 -1.63 -12.61
C VAL A 69 18.91 -2.35 -13.74
N SER A 70 19.41 -3.50 -14.14
CA SER A 70 18.71 -4.42 -15.05
C SER A 70 17.94 -5.49 -14.26
N VAL A 71 17.05 -6.23 -14.92
CA VAL A 71 16.34 -7.36 -14.26
C VAL A 71 17.33 -8.43 -13.79
N THR A 72 18.44 -8.61 -14.50
CA THR A 72 19.48 -9.60 -14.16
C THR A 72 20.30 -9.22 -12.93
N ASP A 73 20.22 -7.98 -12.45
CA ASP A 73 20.90 -7.51 -11.22
C ASP A 73 20.05 -7.76 -9.97
N LEU A 74 18.79 -8.21 -10.14
CA LEU A 74 17.87 -8.45 -9.04
C LEU A 74 18.17 -9.80 -8.35
N ASP A 75 18.34 -9.76 -7.05
CA ASP A 75 18.49 -10.94 -6.22
C ASP A 75 17.16 -11.58 -5.82
N MET A 76 16.05 -10.79 -5.85
CA MET A 76 14.72 -11.24 -5.45
C MET A 76 13.62 -10.35 -6.02
N ILE A 77 12.44 -10.97 -6.18
CA ILE A 77 11.21 -10.26 -6.49
C ILE A 77 10.21 -10.50 -5.36
N SER A 78 9.59 -9.44 -4.87
CA SER A 78 8.50 -9.51 -3.91
C SER A 78 7.24 -8.87 -4.48
N TYR A 79 6.06 -9.34 -4.07
CA TYR A 79 4.80 -8.75 -4.47
C TYR A 79 3.79 -8.77 -3.34
N ALA A 80 2.86 -7.84 -3.33
CA ALA A 80 1.75 -7.84 -2.38
C ALA A 80 0.83 -9.02 -2.64
N GLY A 81 0.91 -10.05 -1.77
CA GLY A 81 0.10 -11.27 -1.86
C GLY A 81 -1.32 -11.09 -1.31
N GLY A 82 -1.58 -9.98 -0.63
CA GLY A 82 -2.85 -9.62 -0.01
C GLY A 82 -2.66 -9.08 1.42
N PRO A 83 -3.77 -8.61 2.06
CA PRO A 83 -5.11 -8.45 1.53
C PRO A 83 -5.22 -7.31 0.49
N GLY A 84 -6.28 -7.34 -0.33
CA GLY A 84 -6.55 -6.34 -1.36
C GLY A 84 -7.64 -6.78 -2.34
N LEU A 85 -7.88 -5.96 -3.37
CA LEU A 85 -8.85 -6.27 -4.42
C LEU A 85 -8.34 -7.43 -5.29
N GLY A 86 -9.04 -8.56 -5.28
CA GLY A 86 -8.62 -9.79 -5.96
C GLY A 86 -8.21 -9.63 -7.43
N PRO A 87 -8.96 -8.88 -8.27
CA PRO A 87 -8.54 -8.61 -9.65
C PRO A 87 -7.21 -7.86 -9.73
N CYS A 88 -6.98 -6.88 -8.88
CA CYS A 88 -5.75 -6.08 -8.82
C CYS A 88 -4.56 -6.93 -8.36
N LEU A 89 -4.71 -7.69 -7.27
CA LEU A 89 -3.69 -8.59 -6.74
C LEU A 89 -3.20 -9.60 -7.78
N ARG A 90 -4.11 -10.11 -8.63
CA ARG A 90 -3.76 -11.03 -9.72
C ARG A 90 -2.80 -10.41 -10.72
N VAL A 91 -2.93 -9.12 -11.04
CA VAL A 91 -2.02 -8.45 -11.98
C VAL A 91 -0.59 -8.44 -11.42
N GLY A 92 -0.40 -7.97 -10.19
CA GLY A 92 0.93 -7.98 -9.55
C GLY A 92 1.53 -9.37 -9.43
N ALA A 93 0.71 -10.37 -9.05
CA ALA A 93 1.16 -11.74 -8.95
C ALA A 93 1.59 -12.34 -10.31
N VAL A 94 0.87 -12.03 -11.40
CA VAL A 94 1.21 -12.51 -12.75
C VAL A 94 2.49 -11.86 -13.24
N VAL A 95 2.62 -10.54 -13.12
CA VAL A 95 3.84 -9.81 -13.52
C VAL A 95 5.05 -10.34 -12.76
N SER A 96 4.94 -10.46 -11.45
CA SER A 96 6.04 -10.97 -10.60
C SER A 96 6.45 -12.39 -10.95
N ARG A 97 5.47 -13.28 -11.17
CA ARG A 97 5.75 -14.68 -11.53
C ARG A 97 6.34 -14.81 -12.92
N ALA A 98 5.89 -14.01 -13.89
CA ALA A 98 6.45 -14.02 -15.24
C ALA A 98 7.93 -13.65 -15.22
N LEU A 99 8.27 -12.56 -14.52
CA LEU A 99 9.68 -12.14 -14.36
C LEU A 99 10.51 -13.18 -13.62
N ALA A 100 10.02 -13.64 -12.46
CA ALA A 100 10.71 -14.62 -11.63
C ALA A 100 10.98 -15.92 -12.39
N SER A 101 10.00 -16.40 -13.16
CA SER A 101 10.12 -17.62 -13.95
C SER A 101 11.07 -17.50 -15.14
N TYR A 102 11.04 -16.34 -15.83
CA TYR A 102 11.87 -16.12 -17.00
C TYR A 102 13.36 -15.91 -16.67
N TYR A 103 13.62 -15.18 -15.56
CA TYR A 103 14.99 -14.84 -15.14
C TYR A 103 15.51 -15.73 -14.00
N GLU A 104 14.74 -16.73 -13.59
CA GLU A 104 15.09 -17.67 -12.50
C GLU A 104 15.39 -16.97 -11.16
N ILE A 105 14.65 -15.86 -10.88
CA ILE A 105 14.83 -15.05 -9.68
C ILE A 105 13.87 -15.54 -8.57
N PRO A 106 14.33 -15.69 -7.31
CA PRO A 106 13.47 -16.02 -6.18
C PRO A 106 12.31 -15.04 -6.00
N ILE A 107 11.09 -15.57 -5.75
CA ILE A 107 9.87 -14.77 -5.59
C ILE A 107 9.24 -14.97 -4.22
N PHE A 108 8.76 -13.87 -3.61
CA PHE A 108 8.17 -13.86 -2.27
C PHE A 108 6.84 -13.09 -2.24
N PRO A 109 5.72 -13.75 -1.86
CA PRO A 109 4.50 -13.03 -1.54
C PRO A 109 4.65 -12.36 -0.17
N VAL A 110 4.28 -11.08 -0.08
CA VAL A 110 4.35 -10.28 1.15
C VAL A 110 2.95 -9.86 1.55
N ASN A 111 2.63 -9.97 2.84
CA ASN A 111 1.39 -9.39 3.35
C ASN A 111 1.46 -7.87 3.27
N HIS A 112 0.46 -7.24 2.65
CA HIS A 112 0.41 -5.80 2.39
C HIS A 112 0.54 -4.96 3.68
N ALA A 113 -0.16 -5.34 4.75
CA ALA A 113 -0.08 -4.63 6.03
C ALA A 113 1.32 -4.72 6.64
N LEU A 114 1.96 -5.90 6.56
CA LEU A 114 3.34 -6.07 7.01
C LEU A 114 4.32 -5.25 6.17
N GLY A 115 4.09 -5.11 4.88
CA GLY A 115 4.89 -4.24 4.00
C GLY A 115 4.92 -2.80 4.51
N HIS A 116 3.77 -2.23 4.85
CA HIS A 116 3.69 -0.89 5.45
C HIS A 116 4.42 -0.78 6.78
N ILE A 117 4.27 -1.77 7.66
CA ILE A 117 4.90 -1.76 8.98
C ILE A 117 6.43 -1.84 8.87
N GLU A 118 6.94 -2.78 8.06
CA GLU A 118 8.39 -2.96 7.91
C GLU A 118 9.04 -1.77 7.18
N LEU A 119 8.35 -1.16 6.21
CA LEU A 119 8.80 0.10 5.60
C LEU A 119 8.89 1.22 6.63
N GLY A 120 7.86 1.40 7.46
CA GLY A 120 7.87 2.39 8.54
C GLY A 120 9.03 2.17 9.52
N LYS A 121 9.29 0.92 9.91
CA LYS A 121 10.45 0.55 10.74
C LYS A 121 11.78 0.84 10.06
N MET A 122 11.90 0.53 8.77
CA MET A 122 13.12 0.80 8.00
C MET A 122 13.44 2.29 7.95
N LEU A 123 12.44 3.13 7.71
CA LEU A 123 12.61 4.58 7.57
C LEU A 123 12.84 5.29 8.91
N THR A 124 12.25 4.80 9.99
CA THR A 124 12.33 5.44 11.32
C THR A 124 13.39 4.83 12.23
N GLY A 125 13.87 3.64 11.93
CA GLY A 125 14.75 2.87 12.81
C GLY A 125 14.04 2.26 14.03
N ALA A 126 12.72 2.31 14.11
CA ALA A 126 11.95 1.75 15.21
C ALA A 126 12.12 0.24 15.31
N LYS A 127 12.51 -0.27 16.50
CA LYS A 127 12.79 -1.70 16.69
C LYS A 127 11.54 -2.52 17.02
N ASN A 128 10.77 -2.07 18.01
CA ASN A 128 9.55 -2.75 18.47
C ASN A 128 8.44 -1.72 18.68
N PRO A 129 7.90 -1.12 17.61
CA PRO A 129 6.86 -0.12 17.74
C PRO A 129 5.51 -0.75 18.11
N LEU A 130 4.70 -0.02 18.85
CA LEU A 130 3.25 -0.18 18.82
C LEU A 130 2.77 0.48 17.52
N VAL A 131 2.05 -0.25 16.70
CA VAL A 131 1.65 0.20 15.36
C VAL A 131 0.15 0.43 15.33
N LEU A 132 -0.27 1.65 15.00
CA LEU A 132 -1.63 1.94 14.56
C LEU A 132 -1.61 2.00 13.02
N LEU A 133 -2.18 0.97 12.37
CA LEU A 133 -2.31 0.91 10.92
C LEU A 133 -3.70 1.42 10.52
N VAL A 134 -3.74 2.54 9.80
CA VAL A 134 -4.97 3.17 9.31
C VAL A 134 -4.91 3.28 7.78
N SER A 135 -5.90 2.71 7.12
CA SER A 135 -6.03 2.78 5.66
C SER A 135 -7.51 2.62 5.23
N GLY A 136 -7.76 2.61 3.92
CA GLY A 136 -9.08 2.26 3.39
C GLY A 136 -9.49 0.81 3.67
N GLY A 137 -8.55 -0.09 3.89
CA GLY A 137 -8.81 -1.51 4.17
C GLY A 137 -8.62 -1.92 5.63
N HIS A 138 -7.92 -1.10 6.43
CA HIS A 138 -7.51 -1.48 7.78
C HIS A 138 -7.64 -0.33 8.78
N THR A 139 -8.07 -0.65 9.99
CA THR A 139 -7.87 0.15 11.20
C THR A 139 -7.56 -0.83 12.30
N MET A 140 -6.29 -1.00 12.63
CA MET A 140 -5.84 -2.01 13.58
C MET A 140 -4.65 -1.55 14.41
N LEU A 141 -4.60 -2.04 15.64
CA LEU A 141 -3.50 -1.85 16.56
C LEU A 141 -2.69 -3.15 16.66
N LEU A 142 -1.39 -3.06 16.37
CA LEU A 142 -0.51 -4.22 16.32
C LEU A 142 0.75 -4.00 17.14
N ALA A 143 1.29 -5.10 17.69
CA ALA A 143 2.62 -5.14 18.30
C ALA A 143 3.35 -6.44 17.95
N PHE A 144 4.68 -6.39 17.99
CA PHE A 144 5.52 -7.55 17.71
C PHE A 144 5.84 -8.29 19.00
N LEU A 145 5.23 -9.48 19.17
CA LEU A 145 5.40 -10.33 20.36
C LEU A 145 5.68 -11.77 19.95
N ASN A 146 6.61 -12.40 20.66
CA ASN A 146 6.98 -13.81 20.44
C ASN A 146 7.33 -14.10 18.96
N LYS A 147 8.13 -13.23 18.35
CA LYS A 147 8.58 -13.32 16.95
C LYS A 147 7.45 -13.26 15.90
N LYS A 148 6.29 -12.71 16.25
CA LYS A 148 5.14 -12.56 15.36
C LYS A 148 4.45 -11.22 15.60
N TRP A 149 3.92 -10.62 14.57
CA TRP A 149 2.97 -9.53 14.70
C TRP A 149 1.64 -10.03 15.23
N ARG A 150 1.11 -9.35 16.25
CA ARG A 150 -0.16 -9.66 16.88
C ARG A 150 -1.08 -8.47 16.78
N VAL A 151 -2.34 -8.71 16.40
CA VAL A 151 -3.41 -7.72 16.40
C VAL A 151 -3.99 -7.67 17.82
N PHE A 152 -3.97 -6.49 18.44
CA PHE A 152 -4.55 -6.24 19.76
C PHE A 152 -5.94 -5.63 19.68
N GLY A 153 -6.25 -5.00 18.54
CA GLY A 153 -7.56 -4.47 18.27
C GLY A 153 -7.67 -4.13 16.79
N GLU A 154 -8.85 -4.32 16.23
CA GLU A 154 -9.17 -3.94 14.87
C GLU A 154 -10.64 -3.54 14.77
N THR A 155 -10.96 -2.69 13.78
CA THR A 155 -12.36 -2.41 13.50
C THR A 155 -13.05 -3.64 12.94
N LEU A 156 -14.24 -3.93 13.43
CA LEU A 156 -15.09 -5.03 12.93
C LEU A 156 -16.15 -4.52 11.96
N ASP A 157 -16.17 -3.24 11.68
CA ASP A 157 -17.15 -2.58 10.84
C ASP A 157 -16.45 -1.68 9.83
N LEU A 158 -16.52 -0.37 10.00
CA LEU A 158 -16.00 0.61 9.08
C LEU A 158 -14.56 1.02 9.45
N THR A 159 -13.63 0.99 8.48
CA THR A 159 -12.30 1.52 8.70
C THR A 159 -12.30 3.05 8.72
N LEU A 160 -11.31 3.66 9.40
CA LEU A 160 -11.17 5.13 9.41
C LEU A 160 -10.99 5.70 8.00
N GLY A 161 -10.25 5.02 7.14
CA GLY A 161 -10.09 5.44 5.74
C GLY A 161 -11.41 5.39 4.97
N GLN A 162 -12.23 4.35 5.16
CA GLN A 162 -13.56 4.27 4.56
C GLN A 162 -14.52 5.34 5.11
N LEU A 163 -14.46 5.64 6.41
CA LEU A 163 -15.24 6.72 7.00
C LEU A 163 -14.93 8.06 6.36
N LEU A 164 -13.64 8.39 6.23
CA LEU A 164 -13.21 9.62 5.54
C LEU A 164 -13.64 9.62 4.08
N ASP A 165 -13.54 8.48 3.39
CA ASP A 165 -13.97 8.36 2.00
C ASP A 165 -15.48 8.50 1.82
N GLN A 166 -16.29 7.92 2.72
CA GLN A 166 -17.75 8.09 2.69
C GLN A 166 -18.14 9.53 2.93
N PHE A 167 -17.55 10.19 3.94
CA PHE A 167 -17.76 11.60 4.20
C PHE A 167 -17.33 12.46 3.00
N GLY A 168 -16.13 12.24 2.46
CA GLY A 168 -15.61 12.97 1.32
C GLY A 168 -16.52 12.85 0.09
N ARG A 169 -17.02 11.63 -0.20
CA ARG A 169 -17.98 11.44 -1.30
C ARG A 169 -19.31 12.14 -1.07
N SER A 170 -19.81 12.21 0.17
CA SER A 170 -21.06 12.93 0.47
C SER A 170 -20.97 14.43 0.21
N ILE A 171 -19.77 14.99 0.16
CA ILE A 171 -19.50 16.39 -0.20
C ILE A 171 -18.90 16.54 -1.61
N GLY A 172 -18.95 15.49 -2.45
CA GLY A 172 -18.60 15.53 -3.87
C GLY A 172 -17.14 15.22 -4.22
N PHE A 173 -16.34 14.70 -3.29
CA PHE A 173 -14.96 14.30 -3.59
C PHE A 173 -14.87 12.88 -4.17
N ALA A 174 -13.86 12.64 -5.03
CA ALA A 174 -13.49 11.29 -5.44
C ALA A 174 -12.58 10.63 -4.40
N SER A 175 -12.75 9.33 -4.18
CA SER A 175 -11.84 8.53 -3.32
C SER A 175 -10.46 8.36 -3.97
N PRO A 176 -9.36 8.36 -3.18
CA PRO A 176 -9.31 8.50 -1.72
C PRO A 176 -9.44 9.97 -1.27
N CYS A 177 -10.24 10.21 -0.22
CA CYS A 177 -10.60 11.56 0.20
C CYS A 177 -9.76 12.10 1.37
N GLY A 178 -9.01 11.24 2.07
CA GLY A 178 -8.35 11.59 3.33
C GLY A 178 -7.53 12.87 3.26
N ARG A 179 -6.65 13.00 2.27
CA ARG A 179 -5.81 14.18 2.09
C ARG A 179 -6.62 15.48 1.85
N LYS A 180 -7.66 15.42 1.03
CA LYS A 180 -8.50 16.59 0.77
C LYS A 180 -9.25 17.05 2.02
N ILE A 181 -9.69 16.10 2.85
CA ILE A 181 -10.35 16.39 4.13
C ILE A 181 -9.35 17.01 5.11
N GLU A 182 -8.13 16.50 5.20
CA GLU A 182 -7.04 17.07 6.00
C GLU A 182 -6.77 18.51 5.61
N GLU A 183 -6.56 18.79 4.33
CA GLU A 183 -6.33 20.13 3.79
C GLU A 183 -7.48 21.11 4.11
N LEU A 184 -8.73 20.62 4.18
CA LEU A 184 -9.87 21.44 4.60
C LEU A 184 -9.90 21.66 6.12
N ALA A 185 -9.55 20.64 6.90
CA ALA A 185 -9.51 20.71 8.35
C ALA A 185 -8.44 21.69 8.84
N GLU A 186 -7.27 21.70 8.21
CA GLU A 186 -6.17 22.64 8.54
C GLU A 186 -6.55 24.12 8.34
N LYS A 187 -7.51 24.41 7.45
CA LYS A 187 -8.00 25.78 7.23
C LYS A 187 -8.98 26.27 8.28
N LYS A 188 -9.42 25.41 9.21
CA LYS A 188 -10.40 25.73 10.24
C LYS A 188 -9.73 25.72 11.62
N SER A 189 -9.96 26.81 12.38
CA SER A 189 -9.47 26.93 13.76
C SER A 189 -10.45 26.41 14.82
N ASN A 190 -11.73 26.21 14.45
CA ASN A 190 -12.77 25.82 15.39
C ASN A 190 -12.96 24.32 15.38
N TYR A 191 -12.54 23.65 16.44
CA TYR A 191 -12.82 22.24 16.67
C TYR A 191 -14.24 22.06 17.23
N ILE A 192 -15.02 21.22 16.59
CA ILE A 192 -16.34 20.80 17.07
C ILE A 192 -16.22 19.32 17.46
N PRO A 193 -16.33 18.97 18.76
CA PRO A 193 -16.25 17.58 19.17
C PRO A 193 -17.41 16.77 18.56
N LEU A 194 -17.10 15.61 17.99
CA LEU A 194 -18.11 14.67 17.55
C LEU A 194 -18.66 13.89 18.73
N PRO A 195 -19.96 13.52 18.72
CA PRO A 195 -20.52 12.68 19.77
C PRO A 195 -19.82 11.32 19.81
N LEU A 196 -19.47 10.85 21.00
CA LEU A 196 -18.96 9.52 21.20
C LEU A 196 -20.10 8.50 20.98
N SER A 197 -19.83 7.50 20.16
CA SER A 197 -20.73 6.35 20.05
C SER A 197 -20.56 5.45 21.29
N LEU A 198 -21.62 5.28 22.07
CA LEU A 198 -21.64 4.39 23.25
C LEU A 198 -22.13 2.99 22.90
N ILE A 199 -22.32 2.67 21.63
CA ILE A 199 -22.87 1.37 21.19
C ILE A 199 -21.88 0.21 21.39
N HIS A 200 -20.59 0.51 21.57
CA HIS A 200 -19.53 -0.49 21.67
C HIS A 200 -18.75 -0.44 22.99
N ILE A 201 -19.38 0.05 24.06
CA ILE A 201 -18.86 -0.03 25.43
C ILE A 201 -19.51 -1.20 26.15
#